data_c2cd3ecc8f79a129f6cc88e2628df6a8
#
_entry.id   c2cd3ecc8f79a129f6cc88e2628df6a8
#
_cell.length_a   1.000
_cell.length_b   1.000
_cell.length_c   1.000
_cell.angle_alpha   90.00
_cell.angle_beta   90.00
_cell.angle_gamma   90.00
#
_symmetry.space_group_name_H-M   'P 1'
#
loop_
_entity.id
_entity.type
_entity.pdbx_description
1 polymer ?
#
loop_
_entity_poly.entity_id
_entity_poly.type
_entity_poly.pdbx_seq_one_letter_code
_entity_poly.pdbx_strand_id
1 'polypeptide(L)'
;MTSQLPARTKSILVIGSGELGSAILQGLLSHPLYDARASSISLLVRPTTLSSPSPEKAKQQVEFQALGIKLVAGDIEASQDELTALFQPYTSVLHAGGMALPAGSLLKLTRAVLAAGVQYYAPWQHGVDYDVIGRQGGQGMFSEQIDVRDLLRAQSSTAWVVISCGIFTSFLFEDFWGVVKKLPGNKVQVTALNSWEDIITTTRADDIARCTAELVFNADAPVNEPVYIAGDTLTYGQFADVVGRALNREVIRQAWPLGYLREESQKDPEDKLKRYRVVFAEGRGLSWPKEETWSAQRGLKLMGVEEWIRQHFV
;
A
#
# COMPACT_ATOMS: atom_id res chain seq x y z
N MET A 1 18.91 -4.48 -21.08
CA MET A 1 19.16 -3.04 -21.27
C MET A 1 18.30 -2.32 -20.25
N THR A 2 18.90 -1.82 -19.18
CA THR A 2 18.21 -1.04 -18.15
C THR A 2 17.85 0.31 -18.76
N SER A 3 16.57 0.56 -19.02
CA SER A 3 16.10 1.88 -19.45
C SER A 3 16.19 2.82 -18.24
N GLN A 4 17.26 3.61 -18.18
CA GLN A 4 17.38 4.69 -17.22
C GLN A 4 16.33 5.76 -17.54
N LEU A 5 15.50 6.08 -16.54
CA LEU A 5 14.65 7.27 -16.64
C LEU A 5 15.54 8.51 -16.70
N PRO A 6 15.37 9.39 -17.69
CA PRO A 6 16.20 10.60 -17.79
C PRO A 6 15.96 11.50 -16.55
N ALA A 7 17.03 12.14 -16.09
CA ALA A 7 16.97 13.22 -15.09
C ALA A 7 16.19 14.40 -15.67
N ARG A 8 14.85 14.35 -15.59
CA ARG A 8 13.94 15.39 -16.09
C ARG A 8 13.16 15.99 -14.93
N THR A 9 12.75 17.23 -15.12
CA THR A 9 11.73 17.88 -14.30
C THR A 9 10.59 16.92 -14.05
N LYS A 10 10.37 16.53 -12.79
CA LYS A 10 9.34 15.55 -12.42
C LYS A 10 8.06 16.26 -12.00
N SER A 11 6.98 16.05 -12.74
CA SER A 11 5.64 16.43 -12.34
C SER A 11 4.93 15.20 -11.79
N ILE A 12 4.80 15.12 -10.47
CA ILE A 12 4.30 13.93 -9.77
C ILE A 12 2.88 14.19 -9.30
N LEU A 13 1.94 13.32 -9.65
CA LEU A 13 0.59 13.29 -9.12
C LEU A 13 0.44 12.12 -8.16
N VAL A 14 0.01 12.41 -6.93
CA VAL A 14 -0.39 11.40 -5.94
C VAL A 14 -1.91 11.33 -5.90
N ILE A 15 -2.46 10.13 -6.00
CA ILE A 15 -3.89 9.85 -5.90
C ILE A 15 -4.16 9.18 -4.56
N GLY A 16 -4.93 9.85 -3.69
CA GLY A 16 -5.26 9.40 -2.34
C GLY A 16 -4.48 10.14 -1.26
N SER A 17 -5.18 10.50 -0.17
CA SER A 17 -4.65 11.24 0.99
C SER A 17 -4.99 10.55 2.33
N GLY A 18 -5.14 9.22 2.30
CA GLY A 18 -5.21 8.38 3.50
C GLY A 18 -3.83 8.20 4.14
N GLU A 19 -3.70 7.20 5.01
CA GLU A 19 -2.44 6.87 5.70
C GLU A 19 -1.26 6.78 4.72
N LEU A 20 -1.35 5.90 3.72
CA LEU A 20 -0.28 5.72 2.75
C LEU A 20 -0.02 6.96 1.88
N GLY A 21 -1.08 7.60 1.36
CA GLY A 21 -0.90 8.75 0.47
C GLY A 21 -0.26 9.94 1.18
N SER A 22 -0.63 10.20 2.43
CA SER A 22 0.01 11.24 3.26
C SER A 22 1.48 10.91 3.53
N ALA A 23 1.78 9.66 3.85
CA ALA A 23 3.15 9.20 4.03
C ALA A 23 3.98 9.33 2.72
N ILE A 24 3.43 8.95 1.56
CA ILE A 24 4.10 9.09 0.25
C ILE A 24 4.42 10.56 -0.04
N LEU A 25 3.47 11.48 0.17
CA LEU A 25 3.71 12.91 -0.03
C LEU A 25 4.88 13.42 0.82
N GLN A 26 4.93 13.04 2.10
CA GLN A 26 6.04 13.39 2.99
C GLN A 26 7.35 12.71 2.59
N GLY A 27 7.30 11.42 2.23
CA GLY A 27 8.46 10.67 1.77
C GLY A 27 9.10 11.26 0.52
N LEU A 28 8.28 11.70 -0.45
CA LEU A 28 8.76 12.39 -1.65
C LEU A 28 9.45 13.72 -1.32
N LEU A 29 8.83 14.53 -0.46
CA LEU A 29 9.39 15.84 -0.05
C LEU A 29 10.68 15.72 0.75
N SER A 30 10.80 14.66 1.56
CA SER A 30 11.96 14.42 2.44
C SER A 30 13.10 13.68 1.73
N HIS A 31 12.91 13.26 0.49
CA HIS A 31 13.92 12.48 -0.22
C HIS A 31 15.12 13.35 -0.61
N PRO A 32 16.38 12.91 -0.38
CA PRO A 32 17.59 13.72 -0.66
C PRO A 32 17.71 14.21 -2.11
N LEU A 33 17.15 13.49 -3.07
CA LEU A 33 17.15 13.84 -4.49
C LEU A 33 15.94 14.69 -4.91
N TYR A 34 15.05 15.05 -3.98
CA TYR A 34 13.97 15.98 -4.28
C TYR A 34 14.50 17.40 -4.41
N ASP A 35 14.26 18.02 -5.56
CA ASP A 35 14.54 19.43 -5.79
C ASP A 35 13.24 20.14 -6.25
N ALA A 36 12.75 21.04 -5.43
CA ALA A 36 11.53 21.81 -5.70
C ALA A 36 11.65 22.73 -6.95
N ARG A 37 12.85 22.99 -7.44
CA ARG A 37 13.07 23.75 -8.68
C ARG A 37 12.91 22.88 -9.93
N ALA A 38 13.19 21.58 -9.80
CA ALA A 38 13.14 20.59 -10.87
C ALA A 38 11.96 19.63 -10.75
N SER A 39 11.21 19.64 -9.64
CA SER A 39 10.12 18.72 -9.40
C SER A 39 8.92 19.44 -8.78
N SER A 40 7.73 18.98 -9.13
CA SER A 40 6.47 19.45 -8.50
C SER A 40 5.67 18.25 -8.04
N ILE A 41 5.05 18.36 -6.87
CA ILE A 41 4.17 17.34 -6.29
C ILE A 41 2.76 17.89 -6.23
N SER A 42 1.83 17.12 -6.75
CA SER A 42 0.39 17.41 -6.71
C SER A 42 -0.37 16.29 -6.03
N LEU A 43 -1.42 16.64 -5.32
CA LEU A 43 -2.37 15.70 -4.73
C LEU A 43 -3.71 15.84 -5.44
N LEU A 44 -4.26 14.75 -5.94
CA LEU A 44 -5.61 14.69 -6.49
C LEU A 44 -6.63 14.72 -5.36
N VAL A 45 -7.54 15.69 -5.40
CA VAL A 45 -8.59 15.88 -4.40
C VAL A 45 -9.94 15.99 -5.11
N ARG A 46 -10.95 15.30 -4.58
CA ARG A 46 -12.31 15.42 -5.13
C ARG A 46 -12.78 16.89 -5.09
N PRO A 47 -13.45 17.39 -6.16
CA PRO A 47 -13.93 18.77 -6.19
C PRO A 47 -14.80 19.15 -4.98
N THR A 48 -15.67 18.24 -4.54
CA THR A 48 -16.50 18.41 -3.34
C THR A 48 -15.68 18.57 -2.06
N THR A 49 -14.58 17.82 -1.93
CA THR A 49 -13.68 17.91 -0.77
C THR A 49 -12.86 19.20 -0.80
N LEU A 50 -12.54 19.74 -1.98
CA LEU A 50 -11.86 21.04 -2.11
C LEU A 50 -12.78 22.20 -1.76
N SER A 51 -14.03 22.19 -2.23
CA SER A 51 -14.97 23.28 -2.04
C SER A 51 -15.63 23.29 -0.65
N SER A 52 -15.80 22.10 -0.04
CA SER A 52 -16.45 21.94 1.27
C SER A 52 -15.79 20.81 2.08
N PRO A 53 -14.54 21.01 2.53
CA PRO A 53 -13.83 20.00 3.29
C PRO A 53 -14.41 19.84 4.71
N SER A 54 -14.36 18.63 5.27
CA SER A 54 -14.53 18.47 6.71
C SER A 54 -13.39 19.21 7.46
N PRO A 55 -13.58 19.56 8.76
CA PRO A 55 -12.53 20.26 9.53
C PRO A 55 -11.16 19.55 9.47
N GLU A 56 -11.15 18.23 9.55
CA GLU A 56 -9.93 17.42 9.43
C GLU A 56 -9.31 17.54 8.03
N LYS A 57 -10.12 17.44 6.98
CA LYS A 57 -9.65 17.57 5.59
C LYS A 57 -9.19 19.00 5.30
N ALA A 58 -9.84 20.01 5.83
CA ALA A 58 -9.40 21.40 5.71
C ALA A 58 -8.00 21.59 6.32
N LYS A 59 -7.79 21.09 7.54
CA LYS A 59 -6.48 21.11 8.20
C LYS A 59 -5.41 20.41 7.36
N GLN A 60 -5.69 19.21 6.91
CA GLN A 60 -4.77 18.42 6.07
C GLN A 60 -4.42 19.15 4.75
N GLN A 61 -5.39 19.81 4.11
CA GLN A 61 -5.16 20.59 2.89
C GLN A 61 -4.23 21.77 3.14
N VAL A 62 -4.44 22.52 4.24
CA VAL A 62 -3.57 23.63 4.63
C VAL A 62 -2.14 23.15 4.89
N GLU A 63 -1.99 22.04 5.60
CA GLU A 63 -0.67 21.44 5.88
C GLU A 63 0.04 21.04 4.58
N PHE A 64 -0.64 20.39 3.65
CA PHE A 64 -0.05 20.01 2.36
C PHE A 64 0.34 21.23 1.52
N GLN A 65 -0.50 22.25 1.47
CA GLN A 65 -0.18 23.49 0.74
C GLN A 65 1.01 24.23 1.36
N ALA A 66 1.11 24.25 2.69
CA ALA A 66 2.27 24.84 3.39
C ALA A 66 3.59 24.12 3.07
N LEU A 67 3.52 22.81 2.74
CA LEU A 67 4.66 22.01 2.27
C LEU A 67 4.93 22.16 0.78
N GLY A 68 4.19 23.01 0.05
CA GLY A 68 4.36 23.23 -1.39
C GLY A 68 3.66 22.21 -2.29
N ILE A 69 2.80 21.35 -1.74
CA ILE A 69 2.00 20.39 -2.52
C ILE A 69 0.84 21.13 -3.19
N LYS A 70 0.67 20.93 -4.48
CA LYS A 70 -0.45 21.50 -5.24
C LYS A 70 -1.68 20.62 -5.10
N LEU A 71 -2.80 21.19 -4.68
CA LEU A 71 -4.08 20.49 -4.66
C LEU A 71 -4.74 20.63 -6.04
N VAL A 72 -5.09 19.51 -6.65
CA VAL A 72 -5.68 19.43 -7.99
C VAL A 72 -7.05 18.81 -7.92
N ALA A 73 -8.04 19.50 -8.45
CA ALA A 73 -9.42 18.99 -8.51
C ALA A 73 -9.51 17.84 -9.52
N GLY A 74 -10.10 16.71 -9.08
CA GLY A 74 -10.41 15.60 -9.97
C GLY A 74 -11.08 14.46 -9.22
N ASP A 75 -11.86 13.67 -9.96
CA ASP A 75 -12.55 12.51 -9.41
C ASP A 75 -12.12 11.24 -10.14
N ILE A 76 -11.64 10.25 -9.39
CA ILE A 76 -11.25 8.95 -9.95
C ILE A 76 -12.45 8.16 -10.51
N GLU A 77 -13.67 8.55 -10.17
CA GLU A 77 -14.90 7.97 -10.74
C GLU A 77 -15.28 8.58 -12.10
N ALA A 78 -14.63 9.69 -12.51
CA ALA A 78 -14.81 10.31 -13.82
C ALA A 78 -14.57 9.32 -14.98
N SER A 79 -14.95 9.72 -16.18
CA SER A 79 -14.72 8.92 -17.40
C SER A 79 -13.22 8.71 -17.66
N GLN A 80 -12.90 7.70 -18.45
CA GLN A 80 -11.50 7.44 -18.81
C GLN A 80 -10.90 8.62 -19.56
N ASP A 81 -11.65 9.30 -20.43
CA ASP A 81 -11.17 10.44 -21.21
C ASP A 81 -10.87 11.65 -20.33
N GLU A 82 -11.73 11.96 -19.36
CA GLU A 82 -11.49 13.01 -18.36
C GLU A 82 -10.26 12.72 -17.51
N LEU A 83 -10.10 11.47 -17.07
CA LEU A 83 -8.91 11.03 -16.34
C LEU A 83 -7.64 11.09 -17.20
N THR A 84 -7.75 10.71 -18.49
CA THR A 84 -6.63 10.83 -19.43
C THR A 84 -6.18 12.29 -19.57
N ALA A 85 -7.10 13.22 -19.79
CA ALA A 85 -6.80 14.65 -19.86
C ALA A 85 -6.19 15.18 -18.54
N LEU A 86 -6.71 14.71 -17.39
CA LEU A 86 -6.21 15.06 -16.06
C LEU A 86 -4.76 14.62 -15.86
N PHE A 87 -4.37 13.45 -16.37
CA PHE A 87 -3.04 12.88 -16.15
C PHE A 87 -1.98 13.38 -17.14
N GLN A 88 -2.36 13.92 -18.31
CA GLN A 88 -1.43 14.41 -19.34
C GLN A 88 -0.33 15.35 -18.84
N PRO A 89 -0.57 16.30 -17.89
CA PRO A 89 0.48 17.21 -17.40
C PRO A 89 1.54 16.53 -16.53
N TYR A 90 1.35 15.26 -16.15
CA TYR A 90 2.22 14.60 -15.20
C TYR A 90 3.17 13.61 -15.85
N THR A 91 4.43 13.64 -15.37
CA THR A 91 5.42 12.64 -15.76
C THR A 91 5.29 11.36 -14.94
N SER A 92 4.75 11.47 -13.72
CA SER A 92 4.60 10.35 -12.80
C SER A 92 3.25 10.39 -12.11
N VAL A 93 2.59 9.22 -12.00
CA VAL A 93 1.35 9.04 -11.24
C VAL A 93 1.57 7.95 -10.20
N LEU A 94 1.30 8.27 -8.94
CA LEU A 94 1.41 7.35 -7.80
C LEU A 94 0.02 7.17 -7.19
N HIS A 95 -0.51 5.96 -7.26
CA HIS A 95 -1.85 5.68 -6.75
C HIS A 95 -1.77 5.04 -5.36
N ALA A 96 -2.10 5.82 -4.35
CA ALA A 96 -2.16 5.44 -2.94
C ALA A 96 -3.61 5.35 -2.41
N GLY A 97 -4.56 5.12 -3.29
CA GLY A 97 -5.99 4.99 -2.97
C GLY A 97 -6.29 3.66 -2.27
N GLY A 98 -7.38 3.63 -1.50
CA GLY A 98 -7.71 2.51 -0.63
C GLY A 98 -8.46 1.35 -1.29
N MET A 99 -8.75 0.32 -0.47
CA MET A 99 -9.48 -0.90 -0.85
C MET A 99 -10.96 -0.69 -1.20
N ALA A 100 -11.50 0.51 -0.97
CA ALA A 100 -12.93 0.81 -1.11
C ALA A 100 -13.34 1.25 -2.52
N LEU A 101 -12.45 1.16 -3.50
CA LEU A 101 -12.79 1.55 -4.87
C LEU A 101 -13.82 0.60 -5.48
N PRO A 102 -14.77 1.13 -6.29
CA PRO A 102 -15.65 0.29 -7.09
C PRO A 102 -14.85 -0.63 -8.03
N ALA A 103 -15.39 -1.81 -8.31
CA ALA A 103 -14.81 -2.75 -9.28
C ALA A 103 -14.63 -2.08 -10.65
N GLY A 104 -13.51 -2.36 -11.32
CA GLY A 104 -13.15 -1.76 -12.61
C GLY A 104 -12.43 -0.42 -12.50
N SER A 105 -12.35 0.18 -11.30
CA SER A 105 -11.72 1.49 -11.12
C SER A 105 -10.21 1.45 -11.34
N LEU A 106 -9.52 0.42 -10.84
CA LEU A 106 -8.07 0.30 -11.00
C LEU A 106 -7.68 0.12 -12.47
N LEU A 107 -8.43 -0.70 -13.19
CA LEU A 107 -8.19 -0.95 -14.60
C LEU A 107 -8.48 0.30 -15.45
N LYS A 108 -9.59 1.02 -15.16
CA LYS A 108 -9.91 2.30 -15.79
C LYS A 108 -8.80 3.35 -15.57
N LEU A 109 -8.36 3.51 -14.33
CA LEU A 109 -7.27 4.43 -13.97
C LEU A 109 -5.97 4.07 -14.71
N THR A 110 -5.61 2.79 -14.74
CA THR A 110 -4.43 2.33 -15.45
C THR A 110 -4.51 2.63 -16.95
N ARG A 111 -5.65 2.38 -17.60
CA ARG A 111 -5.87 2.73 -19.00
C ARG A 111 -5.74 4.23 -19.26
N ALA A 112 -6.29 5.04 -18.38
CA ALA A 112 -6.19 6.49 -18.48
C ALA A 112 -4.73 6.99 -18.34
N VAL A 113 -3.96 6.42 -17.42
CA VAL A 113 -2.54 6.72 -17.23
C VAL A 113 -1.74 6.38 -18.50
N LEU A 114 -1.96 5.19 -19.06
CA LEU A 114 -1.29 4.77 -20.30
C LEU A 114 -1.67 5.66 -21.49
N ALA A 115 -2.95 5.97 -21.65
CA ALA A 115 -3.44 6.84 -22.71
C ALA A 115 -2.93 8.30 -22.59
N ALA A 116 -2.69 8.77 -21.37
CA ALA A 116 -2.11 10.08 -21.10
C ALA A 116 -0.62 10.18 -21.43
N GLY A 117 0.06 9.07 -21.70
CA GLY A 117 1.50 9.05 -21.95
C GLY A 117 2.35 9.34 -20.73
N VAL A 118 1.86 9.03 -19.53
CA VAL A 118 2.61 9.15 -18.28
C VAL A 118 3.87 8.28 -18.36
N GLN A 119 5.02 8.83 -17.96
CA GLN A 119 6.31 8.14 -18.11
C GLN A 119 6.54 7.09 -17.02
N TYR A 120 5.99 7.31 -15.79
CA TYR A 120 6.17 6.42 -14.66
C TYR A 120 4.86 6.25 -13.88
N TYR A 121 4.50 5.01 -13.59
CA TYR A 121 3.27 4.68 -12.87
C TYR A 121 3.50 3.68 -11.74
N ALA A 122 3.04 4.01 -10.55
CA ALA A 122 2.90 3.08 -9.44
C ALA A 122 1.40 2.90 -9.14
N PRO A 123 0.76 1.80 -9.59
CA PRO A 123 -0.64 1.52 -9.32
C PRO A 123 -0.88 1.23 -7.85
N TRP A 124 -2.13 1.34 -7.40
CA TRP A 124 -2.49 0.90 -6.05
C TRP A 124 -2.46 -0.63 -5.98
N GLN A 125 -1.31 -1.15 -5.61
CA GLN A 125 -1.06 -2.58 -5.39
C GLN A 125 -0.11 -2.80 -4.19
N HIS A 126 -0.15 -1.90 -3.23
CA HIS A 126 0.62 -2.01 -1.98
C HIS A 126 -0.01 -3.09 -1.10
N GLY A 127 0.60 -4.26 -1.07
CA GLY A 127 0.07 -5.41 -0.35
C GLY A 127 0.84 -6.68 -0.62
N VAL A 128 0.08 -7.74 -0.84
CA VAL A 128 0.55 -9.11 -1.03
C VAL A 128 1.05 -9.38 -2.46
N ASP A 129 1.63 -10.54 -2.69
CA ASP A 129 2.00 -10.96 -4.05
C ASP A 129 0.80 -11.53 -4.80
N TYR A 130 0.17 -10.69 -5.60
CA TYR A 130 -1.03 -11.06 -6.35
C TYR A 130 -0.74 -12.10 -7.45
N ASP A 131 0.48 -12.17 -8.01
CA ASP A 131 0.83 -13.18 -9.01
C ASP A 131 0.86 -14.58 -8.38
N VAL A 132 1.37 -14.71 -7.14
CA VAL A 132 1.37 -15.97 -6.39
C VAL A 132 -0.02 -16.35 -5.90
N ILE A 133 -0.81 -15.38 -5.43
CA ILE A 133 -2.19 -15.59 -5.00
C ILE A 133 -3.04 -16.07 -6.17
N GLY A 134 -2.86 -15.47 -7.33
CA GLY A 134 -3.56 -15.81 -8.56
C GLY A 134 -5.01 -15.30 -8.60
N ARG A 135 -5.63 -15.44 -9.78
CA ARG A 135 -7.00 -14.94 -10.05
C ARG A 135 -8.07 -15.61 -9.20
N GLN A 136 -7.84 -16.84 -8.73
CA GLN A 136 -8.80 -17.60 -7.92
C GLN A 136 -8.61 -17.41 -6.41
N GLY A 137 -7.47 -16.88 -5.98
CA GLY A 137 -7.18 -16.64 -4.58
C GLY A 137 -8.16 -15.65 -3.95
N GLY A 138 -8.58 -15.93 -2.70
CA GLY A 138 -9.58 -15.12 -2.01
C GLY A 138 -10.89 -14.99 -2.78
N GLN A 139 -11.31 -16.05 -3.50
CA GLN A 139 -12.54 -16.07 -4.31
C GLN A 139 -12.56 -14.98 -5.39
N GLY A 140 -11.43 -14.76 -6.06
CA GLY A 140 -11.30 -13.79 -7.13
C GLY A 140 -11.15 -12.33 -6.68
N MET A 141 -10.92 -12.09 -5.40
CA MET A 141 -10.84 -10.74 -4.82
C MET A 141 -9.81 -9.85 -5.50
N PHE A 142 -8.71 -10.43 -6.01
CA PHE A 142 -7.59 -9.69 -6.61
C PHE A 142 -7.49 -9.83 -8.14
N SER A 143 -8.56 -10.28 -8.80
CA SER A 143 -8.56 -10.45 -10.26
C SER A 143 -8.25 -9.14 -10.98
N GLU A 144 -8.80 -8.02 -10.52
CA GLU A 144 -8.54 -6.71 -11.14
C GLU A 144 -7.08 -6.25 -10.96
N GLN A 145 -6.43 -6.56 -9.83
CA GLN A 145 -5.01 -6.26 -9.63
C GLN A 145 -4.14 -7.04 -10.63
N ILE A 146 -4.50 -8.28 -10.92
CA ILE A 146 -3.81 -9.09 -11.94
C ILE A 146 -4.09 -8.54 -13.35
N ASP A 147 -5.33 -8.12 -13.67
CA ASP A 147 -5.63 -7.48 -14.94
C ASP A 147 -4.80 -6.20 -15.16
N VAL A 148 -4.59 -5.41 -14.10
CA VAL A 148 -3.70 -4.24 -14.14
C VAL A 148 -2.25 -4.66 -14.43
N ARG A 149 -1.73 -5.72 -13.78
CA ARG A 149 -0.37 -6.24 -14.04
C ARG A 149 -0.22 -6.72 -15.48
N ASP A 150 -1.22 -7.45 -15.99
CA ASP A 150 -1.21 -7.94 -17.38
C ASP A 150 -1.21 -6.78 -18.38
N LEU A 151 -2.03 -5.75 -18.14
CA LEU A 151 -2.06 -4.55 -18.96
C LEU A 151 -0.72 -3.79 -18.95
N LEU A 152 -0.09 -3.67 -17.77
CA LEU A 152 1.21 -3.01 -17.63
C LEU A 152 2.34 -3.81 -18.31
N ARG A 153 2.30 -5.13 -18.24
CA ARG A 153 3.27 -6.01 -18.90
C ARG A 153 3.13 -6.03 -20.43
N ALA A 154 1.93 -5.75 -20.94
CA ALA A 154 1.64 -5.77 -22.37
C ALA A 154 2.11 -4.51 -23.12
N GLN A 155 2.67 -3.52 -22.43
CA GLN A 155 3.09 -2.25 -23.02
C GLN A 155 4.52 -1.88 -22.59
N SER A 156 5.14 -0.92 -23.31
CA SER A 156 6.51 -0.45 -23.05
C SER A 156 6.66 1.07 -23.03
N SER A 157 5.56 1.82 -23.16
CA SER A 157 5.56 3.29 -23.22
C SER A 157 5.65 3.95 -21.84
N THR A 158 5.08 3.28 -20.80
CA THR A 158 5.06 3.74 -19.42
C THR A 158 5.90 2.79 -18.57
N ALA A 159 6.94 3.29 -17.93
CA ALA A 159 7.65 2.53 -16.90
C ALA A 159 6.73 2.37 -15.66
N TRP A 160 6.76 1.22 -15.03
CA TRP A 160 5.89 0.96 -13.88
C TRP A 160 6.62 0.19 -12.78
N VAL A 161 6.09 0.29 -11.57
CA VAL A 161 6.52 -0.53 -10.44
C VAL A 161 5.30 -0.92 -9.60
N VAL A 162 5.30 -2.16 -9.14
CA VAL A 162 4.32 -2.68 -8.17
C VAL A 162 5.05 -2.97 -6.87
N ILE A 163 4.60 -2.37 -5.76
CA ILE A 163 5.27 -2.51 -4.46
C ILE A 163 4.51 -3.54 -3.62
N SER A 164 5.11 -4.73 -3.46
CA SER A 164 4.64 -5.77 -2.56
C SER A 164 5.27 -5.54 -1.18
N CYS A 165 4.44 -5.16 -0.21
CA CYS A 165 4.87 -4.74 1.13
C CYS A 165 4.32 -5.63 2.26
N GLY A 166 3.59 -6.69 1.92
CA GLY A 166 2.86 -7.51 2.87
C GLY A 166 1.64 -6.77 3.43
N ILE A 167 1.27 -7.05 4.66
CA ILE A 167 0.22 -6.32 5.36
C ILE A 167 0.78 -5.04 5.97
N PHE A 168 0.01 -3.96 5.97
CA PHE A 168 0.40 -2.74 6.68
C PHE A 168 0.46 -3.02 8.18
N THR A 169 1.55 -2.59 8.84
CA THR A 169 1.72 -2.85 10.27
C THR A 169 0.55 -2.30 11.09
N SER A 170 0.08 -1.09 10.79
CA SER A 170 -1.10 -0.48 11.43
C SER A 170 -2.35 -1.37 11.33
N PHE A 171 -2.57 -2.00 10.18
CA PHE A 171 -3.75 -2.82 9.93
C PHE A 171 -3.85 -4.05 10.85
N LEU A 172 -2.72 -4.61 11.30
CA LEU A 172 -2.71 -5.73 12.25
C LEU A 172 -3.33 -5.37 13.61
N PHE A 173 -3.34 -4.09 13.96
CA PHE A 173 -3.80 -3.55 15.24
C PHE A 173 -5.19 -2.90 15.17
N GLU A 174 -5.82 -2.91 13.98
CA GLU A 174 -7.20 -2.43 13.84
C GLU A 174 -8.21 -3.43 14.42
N ASP A 175 -9.12 -2.93 15.24
CA ASP A 175 -10.14 -3.76 15.91
C ASP A 175 -10.99 -4.56 14.91
N PHE A 176 -11.33 -3.98 13.76
CA PHE A 176 -12.11 -4.65 12.72
C PHE A 176 -11.35 -5.80 12.07
N TRP A 177 -10.01 -5.77 12.07
CA TRP A 177 -9.21 -6.87 11.56
C TRP A 177 -9.20 -8.08 12.52
N GLY A 178 -9.15 -7.81 13.83
CA GLY A 178 -9.31 -8.80 14.88
C GLY A 178 -8.06 -9.65 15.17
N VAL A 179 -6.91 -9.31 14.60
CA VAL A 179 -5.63 -10.02 14.88
C VAL A 179 -5.08 -9.61 16.24
N VAL A 180 -5.05 -8.31 16.56
CA VAL A 180 -4.64 -7.86 17.90
C VAL A 180 -5.80 -7.14 18.56
N LYS A 181 -6.09 -7.51 19.82
CA LYS A 181 -7.17 -6.90 20.60
C LYS A 181 -6.72 -6.65 22.03
N LYS A 182 -6.84 -5.40 22.52
CA LYS A 182 -6.63 -5.08 23.94
C LYS A 182 -7.77 -5.72 24.78
N LEU A 183 -7.40 -6.42 25.83
CA LEU A 183 -8.34 -7.03 26.79
C LEU A 183 -8.27 -6.31 28.14
N PRO A 184 -9.31 -6.45 29.00
CA PRO A 184 -9.27 -5.94 30.36
C PRO A 184 -8.08 -6.51 31.15
N GLY A 185 -7.58 -5.73 32.09
CA GLY A 185 -6.38 -6.08 32.87
C GLY A 185 -5.11 -5.92 32.01
N ASN A 186 -4.06 -6.66 32.41
CA ASN A 186 -2.78 -6.61 31.71
C ASN A 186 -2.68 -7.68 30.61
N LYS A 187 -3.70 -7.75 29.72
CA LYS A 187 -3.83 -8.80 28.70
C LYS A 187 -4.02 -8.21 27.32
N VAL A 188 -3.52 -8.95 26.34
CA VAL A 188 -3.74 -8.68 24.90
C VAL A 188 -4.04 -10.00 24.20
N GLN A 189 -5.06 -10.02 23.37
CA GLN A 189 -5.34 -11.19 22.52
C GLN A 189 -4.58 -11.02 21.20
N VAL A 190 -3.93 -12.09 20.75
CA VAL A 190 -3.40 -12.21 19.40
C VAL A 190 -4.05 -13.43 18.75
N THR A 191 -4.58 -13.21 17.54
CA THR A 191 -5.29 -14.23 16.76
C THR A 191 -4.47 -14.57 15.52
N ALA A 192 -4.03 -15.81 15.40
CA ALA A 192 -3.44 -16.32 14.18
C ALA A 192 -4.53 -16.60 13.13
N LEU A 193 -4.29 -16.18 11.88
CA LEU A 193 -5.12 -16.57 10.76
C LEU A 193 -4.56 -17.87 10.19
N ASN A 194 -5.28 -18.96 10.43
CA ASN A 194 -5.01 -20.37 10.24
C ASN A 194 -4.12 -20.98 11.32
N SER A 195 -2.81 -20.78 11.32
CA SER A 195 -1.91 -21.42 12.27
C SER A 195 -0.84 -20.45 12.83
N TRP A 196 -0.18 -20.88 13.91
CA TRP A 196 0.90 -20.11 14.54
C TRP A 196 2.21 -20.15 13.74
N GLU A 197 2.33 -21.11 12.84
CA GLU A 197 3.47 -21.33 11.95
C GLU A 197 3.35 -20.55 10.65
N ASP A 198 2.14 -20.07 10.30
CA ASP A 198 1.93 -19.26 9.10
C ASP A 198 2.68 -17.94 9.19
N ILE A 199 3.27 -17.54 8.07
CA ILE A 199 4.20 -16.41 8.00
C ILE A 199 3.52 -15.24 7.30
N ILE A 200 3.72 -14.04 7.85
CA ILE A 200 3.31 -12.78 7.25
C ILE A 200 4.51 -11.84 7.11
N THR A 201 4.56 -11.12 6.01
CA THR A 201 5.39 -9.91 5.87
C THR A 201 4.56 -8.70 6.23
N THR A 202 5.15 -7.76 6.97
CA THR A 202 4.49 -6.50 7.34
C THR A 202 5.42 -5.31 7.17
N THR A 203 4.86 -4.17 6.76
CA THR A 203 5.59 -2.93 6.55
C THR A 203 4.71 -1.74 6.96
N ARG A 204 5.25 -0.76 7.67
CA ARG A 204 4.51 0.46 8.00
C ARG A 204 4.42 1.42 6.82
N ALA A 205 3.39 2.28 6.81
CA ALA A 205 3.12 3.20 5.72
C ALA A 205 4.30 4.15 5.41
N ASP A 206 4.99 4.67 6.43
CA ASP A 206 6.15 5.57 6.23
C ASP A 206 7.31 4.87 5.52
N ASP A 207 7.56 3.60 5.82
CA ASP A 207 8.62 2.84 5.15
C ASP A 207 8.22 2.46 3.72
N ILE A 208 6.94 2.16 3.46
CA ILE A 208 6.42 2.01 2.10
C ILE A 208 6.63 3.31 1.32
N ALA A 209 6.32 4.44 1.93
CA ALA A 209 6.50 5.76 1.34
C ALA A 209 7.97 6.08 1.05
N ARG A 210 8.86 5.79 1.98
CA ARG A 210 10.31 5.94 1.80
C ARG A 210 10.82 5.10 0.63
N CYS A 211 10.40 3.83 0.55
CA CYS A 211 10.75 2.97 -0.57
C CYS A 211 10.14 3.49 -1.89
N THR A 212 8.91 4.01 -1.87
CA THR A 212 8.28 4.64 -3.04
C THR A 212 9.09 5.84 -3.52
N ALA A 213 9.54 6.72 -2.63
CA ALA A 213 10.36 7.86 -2.98
C ALA A 213 11.71 7.45 -3.60
N GLU A 214 12.38 6.44 -3.04
CA GLU A 214 13.60 5.85 -3.61
C GLU A 214 13.35 5.31 -5.03
N LEU A 215 12.25 4.60 -5.26
CA LEU A 215 11.88 4.08 -6.59
C LEU A 215 11.57 5.19 -7.59
N VAL A 216 11.04 6.32 -7.14
CA VAL A 216 10.71 7.47 -8.00
C VAL A 216 11.95 8.29 -8.37
N PHE A 217 12.84 8.55 -7.40
CA PHE A 217 13.93 9.50 -7.61
C PHE A 217 15.26 8.85 -8.02
N ASN A 218 15.47 7.58 -7.70
CA ASN A 218 16.73 6.93 -8.01
C ASN A 218 16.72 6.39 -9.44
N ALA A 219 17.72 6.79 -10.23
CA ALA A 219 17.85 6.38 -11.63
C ALA A 219 18.12 4.88 -11.81
N ASP A 220 18.72 4.23 -10.80
CA ASP A 220 19.04 2.79 -10.81
C ASP A 220 17.93 1.95 -10.16
N ALA A 221 16.77 2.55 -9.88
CA ALA A 221 15.63 1.82 -9.35
C ALA A 221 15.04 0.84 -10.38
N PRO A 222 14.55 -0.32 -9.95
CA PRO A 222 13.89 -1.27 -10.83
C PRO A 222 12.61 -0.66 -11.43
N VAL A 223 12.34 -1.02 -12.68
CA VAL A 223 11.11 -0.65 -13.39
C VAL A 223 10.59 -1.84 -14.18
N ASN A 224 9.30 -1.86 -14.44
CA ASN A 224 8.57 -2.89 -15.18
C ASN A 224 8.57 -4.25 -14.47
N GLU A 225 8.62 -4.23 -13.13
CA GLU A 225 8.61 -5.42 -12.31
C GLU A 225 7.99 -5.17 -10.92
N PRO A 226 7.56 -6.22 -10.22
CA PRO A 226 7.21 -6.16 -8.81
C PRO A 226 8.47 -5.96 -7.96
N VAL A 227 8.35 -5.12 -6.93
CA VAL A 227 9.39 -4.86 -5.92
C VAL A 227 8.88 -5.31 -4.56
N TYR A 228 9.68 -6.11 -3.85
CA TYR A 228 9.35 -6.62 -2.52
C TYR A 228 10.09 -5.85 -1.45
N ILE A 229 9.36 -5.43 -0.43
CA ILE A 229 9.89 -4.73 0.75
C ILE A 229 9.37 -5.39 2.03
N ALA A 230 10.11 -5.29 3.14
CA ALA A 230 9.70 -5.85 4.42
C ALA A 230 10.23 -5.04 5.61
N GLY A 231 9.32 -4.58 6.47
CA GLY A 231 9.65 -4.14 7.82
C GLY A 231 10.05 -5.35 8.67
N ASP A 232 9.16 -6.35 8.74
CA ASP A 232 9.44 -7.66 9.31
C ASP A 232 8.75 -8.78 8.52
N THR A 233 9.30 -9.99 8.64
CA THR A 233 8.68 -11.24 8.19
C THR A 233 8.70 -12.20 9.36
N LEU A 234 7.52 -12.56 9.86
CA LEU A 234 7.33 -13.25 11.14
C LEU A 234 6.27 -14.34 11.00
N THR A 235 6.42 -15.44 11.74
CA THR A 235 5.28 -16.32 12.00
C THR A 235 4.28 -15.63 12.93
N TYR A 236 3.01 -16.04 12.93
CA TYR A 236 2.05 -15.52 13.91
C TYR A 236 2.50 -15.82 15.34
N GLY A 237 3.22 -16.93 15.57
CA GLY A 237 3.83 -17.25 16.87
C GLY A 237 4.84 -16.19 17.31
N GLN A 238 5.79 -15.87 16.44
CA GLN A 238 6.78 -14.82 16.68
C GLN A 238 6.13 -13.44 16.84
N PHE A 239 5.12 -13.14 16.02
CA PHE A 239 4.36 -11.90 16.13
C PHE A 239 3.69 -11.76 17.51
N ALA A 240 3.05 -12.84 18.01
CA ALA A 240 2.44 -12.83 19.34
C ALA A 240 3.46 -12.59 20.46
N ASP A 241 4.67 -13.18 20.36
CA ASP A 241 5.73 -12.96 21.32
C ASP A 241 6.25 -11.50 21.28
N VAL A 242 6.37 -10.93 20.09
CA VAL A 242 6.74 -9.52 19.90
C VAL A 242 5.68 -8.60 20.53
N VAL A 243 4.39 -8.85 20.28
CA VAL A 243 3.29 -8.06 20.86
C VAL A 243 3.32 -8.09 22.37
N GLY A 244 3.43 -9.31 22.98
CA GLY A 244 3.49 -9.47 24.44
C GLY A 244 4.68 -8.74 25.07
N ARG A 245 5.86 -8.87 24.47
CA ARG A 245 7.09 -8.23 24.93
C ARG A 245 7.04 -6.70 24.78
N ALA A 246 6.59 -6.20 23.62
CA ALA A 246 6.53 -4.76 23.36
C ALA A 246 5.54 -4.04 24.27
N LEU A 247 4.39 -4.66 24.57
CA LEU A 247 3.34 -4.10 25.43
C LEU A 247 3.53 -4.43 26.92
N ASN A 248 4.48 -5.32 27.25
CA ASN A 248 4.61 -5.89 28.59
C ASN A 248 3.27 -6.46 29.13
N ARG A 249 2.57 -7.24 28.30
CA ARG A 249 1.25 -7.83 28.59
C ARG A 249 1.26 -9.35 28.40
N GLU A 250 0.40 -10.03 29.17
CA GLU A 250 0.09 -11.44 28.95
C GLU A 250 -0.66 -11.61 27.63
N VAL A 251 -0.16 -12.49 26.75
CA VAL A 251 -0.78 -12.76 25.45
C VAL A 251 -1.78 -13.92 25.57
N ILE A 252 -3.03 -13.65 25.29
CA ILE A 252 -4.05 -14.67 25.09
C ILE A 252 -4.03 -15.07 23.62
N ARG A 253 -3.59 -16.29 23.34
CA ARG A 253 -3.44 -16.82 21.99
C ARG A 253 -4.73 -17.46 21.50
N GLN A 254 -5.19 -17.06 20.31
CA GLN A 254 -6.33 -17.62 19.59
C GLN A 254 -5.91 -17.97 18.17
N ALA A 255 -6.52 -18.97 17.55
CA ALA A 255 -6.38 -19.24 16.13
C ALA A 255 -7.76 -19.32 15.46
N TRP A 256 -7.86 -18.77 14.26
CA TRP A 256 -9.01 -18.94 13.37
C TRP A 256 -8.61 -19.85 12.21
N PRO A 257 -8.87 -21.16 12.28
CA PRO A 257 -8.50 -22.09 11.23
C PRO A 257 -9.12 -21.70 9.88
N LEU A 258 -8.46 -22.05 8.78
CA LEU A 258 -8.92 -21.75 7.42
C LEU A 258 -10.36 -22.21 7.16
N GLY A 259 -10.73 -23.40 7.68
CA GLY A 259 -12.11 -23.92 7.59
C GLY A 259 -13.14 -22.97 8.21
N TYR A 260 -12.87 -22.50 9.43
CA TYR A 260 -13.72 -21.53 10.12
C TYR A 260 -13.84 -20.22 9.32
N LEU A 261 -12.74 -19.68 8.84
CA LEU A 261 -12.74 -18.41 8.08
C LEU A 261 -13.50 -18.53 6.76
N ARG A 262 -13.40 -19.68 6.08
CA ARG A 262 -14.19 -19.97 4.87
C ARG A 262 -15.68 -20.04 5.16
N GLU A 263 -16.10 -20.69 6.23
CA GLU A 263 -17.49 -20.74 6.67
C GLU A 263 -18.03 -19.34 6.98
N GLU A 264 -17.27 -18.52 7.71
CA GLU A 264 -17.66 -17.15 8.03
C GLU A 264 -17.77 -16.27 6.78
N SER A 265 -16.88 -16.45 5.79
CA SER A 265 -16.94 -15.76 4.51
C SER A 265 -18.14 -16.20 3.66
N GLN A 266 -18.52 -17.48 3.71
CA GLN A 266 -19.68 -18.00 2.98
C GLN A 266 -21.01 -17.50 3.55
N LYS A 267 -21.09 -17.25 4.87
CA LYS A 267 -22.26 -16.66 5.52
C LYS A 267 -22.53 -15.22 5.09
N ASP A 268 -21.49 -14.50 4.68
CA ASP A 268 -21.55 -13.11 4.24
C ASP A 268 -20.55 -12.86 3.10
N PRO A 269 -20.90 -13.27 1.87
CA PRO A 269 -20.00 -13.22 0.73
C PRO A 269 -19.62 -11.78 0.30
N GLU A 270 -20.42 -10.78 0.66
CA GLU A 270 -20.17 -9.39 0.34
C GLU A 270 -19.19 -8.71 1.32
N ASP A 271 -18.95 -9.33 2.48
CA ASP A 271 -17.97 -8.82 3.44
C ASP A 271 -16.54 -9.04 2.92
N LYS A 272 -15.97 -7.96 2.40
CA LYS A 272 -14.60 -7.96 1.89
C LYS A 272 -13.56 -8.33 2.95
N LEU A 273 -13.79 -7.99 4.23
CA LEU A 273 -12.84 -8.29 5.32
C LEU A 273 -12.80 -9.78 5.63
N LYS A 274 -13.95 -10.45 5.62
CA LYS A 274 -14.03 -11.91 5.80
C LYS A 274 -13.28 -12.62 4.67
N ARG A 275 -13.48 -12.20 3.41
CA ARG A 275 -12.75 -12.74 2.26
C ARG A 275 -11.25 -12.47 2.37
N TYR A 276 -10.87 -11.27 2.82
CA TYR A 276 -9.47 -10.90 3.01
C TYR A 276 -8.78 -11.77 4.07
N ARG A 277 -9.48 -12.09 5.20
CA ARG A 277 -8.96 -13.03 6.20
C ARG A 277 -8.74 -14.44 5.62
N VAL A 278 -9.60 -14.90 4.72
CA VAL A 278 -9.41 -16.17 4.01
C VAL A 278 -8.11 -16.15 3.20
N VAL A 279 -7.82 -15.08 2.45
CA VAL A 279 -6.55 -14.94 1.72
C VAL A 279 -5.37 -15.10 2.65
N PHE A 280 -5.38 -14.40 3.78
CA PHE A 280 -4.28 -14.50 4.77
C PHE A 280 -4.16 -15.90 5.39
N ALA A 281 -5.28 -16.58 5.60
CA ALA A 281 -5.29 -17.95 6.10
C ALA A 281 -4.87 -19.02 5.05
N GLU A 282 -4.93 -18.70 3.76
CA GLU A 282 -4.43 -19.56 2.68
C GLU A 282 -2.88 -19.57 2.59
N GLY A 283 -2.21 -18.60 3.20
CA GLY A 283 -0.76 -18.60 3.39
C GLY A 283 0.09 -18.41 2.14
N ARG A 284 -0.51 -18.12 0.97
CA ARG A 284 0.19 -17.99 -0.30
C ARG A 284 0.40 -16.52 -0.68
N GLY A 285 1.64 -16.17 -1.08
CA GLY A 285 1.95 -14.81 -1.55
C GLY A 285 1.87 -13.73 -0.48
N LEU A 286 1.95 -14.09 0.80
CA LEU A 286 1.80 -13.19 1.95
C LEU A 286 3.13 -12.81 2.59
N SER A 287 4.18 -13.55 2.27
CA SER A 287 5.48 -13.40 2.90
C SER A 287 6.61 -13.75 1.95
N TRP A 288 7.75 -13.16 2.23
CA TRP A 288 9.03 -13.39 1.57
C TRP A 288 10.16 -13.14 2.57
N PRO A 289 11.36 -13.76 2.37
CA PRO A 289 12.50 -13.52 3.24
C PRO A 289 12.88 -12.04 3.25
N LYS A 290 12.96 -11.44 4.44
CA LYS A 290 13.27 -10.01 4.59
C LYS A 290 14.61 -9.65 3.95
N GLU A 291 15.60 -10.54 4.07
CA GLU A 291 16.97 -10.34 3.60
C GLU A 291 17.08 -10.34 2.07
N GLU A 292 16.13 -10.97 1.39
CA GLU A 292 16.07 -11.06 -0.08
C GLU A 292 15.31 -9.90 -0.72
N THR A 293 14.68 -9.02 0.11
CA THR A 293 13.90 -7.91 -0.41
C THR A 293 14.77 -6.84 -1.07
N TRP A 294 14.18 -6.12 -2.01
CA TRP A 294 14.82 -4.96 -2.62
C TRP A 294 15.22 -3.92 -1.56
N SER A 295 14.38 -3.69 -0.55
CA SER A 295 14.72 -2.76 0.53
C SER A 295 15.97 -3.18 1.29
N ALA A 296 16.16 -4.47 1.57
CA ALA A 296 17.36 -4.99 2.20
C ALA A 296 18.59 -4.86 1.29
N GLN A 297 18.48 -5.22 0.02
CA GLN A 297 19.55 -5.10 -0.97
C GLN A 297 20.02 -3.65 -1.17
N ARG A 298 19.10 -2.67 -1.02
CA ARG A 298 19.41 -1.24 -1.03
C ARG A 298 19.95 -0.71 0.31
N GLY A 299 20.07 -1.55 1.33
CA GLY A 299 20.50 -1.14 2.68
C GLY A 299 19.49 -0.25 3.41
N LEU A 300 18.22 -0.24 2.99
CA LEU A 300 17.16 0.51 3.65
C LEU A 300 16.74 -0.21 4.92
N LYS A 301 17.04 0.37 6.06
CA LYS A 301 16.56 -0.14 7.36
C LYS A 301 15.12 0.28 7.52
N LEU A 302 14.20 -0.69 7.46
CA LEU A 302 12.78 -0.49 7.70
C LEU A 302 12.44 -0.88 9.13
N MET A 303 11.44 -0.19 9.72
CA MET A 303 11.04 -0.38 11.11
C MET A 303 10.35 -1.73 11.30
N GLY A 304 10.78 -2.46 12.31
CA GLY A 304 10.13 -3.70 12.73
C GLY A 304 8.88 -3.48 13.57
N VAL A 305 8.10 -4.55 13.76
CA VAL A 305 6.84 -4.54 14.49
C VAL A 305 7.01 -4.12 15.95
N GLU A 306 8.06 -4.59 16.62
CA GLU A 306 8.30 -4.28 18.04
C GLU A 306 8.49 -2.77 18.27
N GLU A 307 9.30 -2.13 17.43
CA GLU A 307 9.54 -0.71 17.50
C GLU A 307 8.27 0.08 17.17
N TRP A 308 7.51 -0.36 16.14
CA TRP A 308 6.25 0.27 15.76
C TRP A 308 5.23 0.24 16.90
N ILE A 309 5.07 -0.91 17.59
CA ILE A 309 4.16 -1.04 18.73
C ILE A 309 4.51 -0.02 19.83
N ARG A 310 5.81 0.08 20.17
CA ARG A 310 6.27 0.99 21.21
C ARG A 310 6.01 2.46 20.89
N GLN A 311 5.93 2.83 19.63
CA GLN A 311 5.70 4.20 19.19
C GLN A 311 4.21 4.53 19.02
N HIS A 312 3.35 3.56 18.68
CA HIS A 312 2.01 3.85 18.18
C HIS A 312 0.87 3.13 18.92
N PHE A 313 1.16 2.04 19.67
CA PHE A 313 0.09 1.19 20.20
C PHE A 313 0.10 1.04 21.72
N VAL A 314 0.96 1.74 22.42
CA VAL A 314 1.08 1.70 23.89
C VAL A 314 -0.10 2.37 24.60
#